data_823bc622224f462c9e8ecb4cefca6e40
#
_entry.id   823bc622224f462c9e8ecb4cefca6e40
#
_cell.length_a   1.000
_cell.length_b   1.000
_cell.length_c   1.000
_cell.angle_alpha   90.00
_cell.angle_beta   90.00
_cell.angle_gamma   90.00
#
_symmetry.space_group_name_H-M   'P 1'
#
loop_
_entity.id
_entity.type
_entity.pdbx_description
1 polymer ?
#
loop_
_entity_poly.entity_id
_entity_poly.type
_entity_poly.pdbx_seq_one_letter_code
_entity_poly.pdbx_strand_id
1 'polypeptide(L)'
;MAGENQQAKTLYDKLWDDHLVKQRDDGSALLYIDRHLQLAGRKPWRLSANVATPDHNVPTSTRGRSEGIAGIEDDTSRIQVQTLDDNCKTFNVVQFDINDVRQGIAHVVGPEQGLTLPGMTVVCGDSHTATHGAFGCLAHGIGTSEVEHVLATQCLVQKKMKNMLVRVDGVLGQGVTPKAV
;
A
#
# COMPACT_ATOMS: atom_id res chain seq x y z
N MET A 1 -15.14 24.61 -34.31
CA MET A 1 -15.11 24.11 -32.89
C MET A 1 -13.67 24.23 -32.44
N ALA A 2 -13.38 25.19 -31.57
CA ALA A 2 -12.05 25.38 -31.04
C ALA A 2 -11.77 24.22 -30.10
N GLY A 3 -10.70 23.42 -30.38
CA GLY A 3 -10.24 22.39 -29.47
C GLY A 3 -9.79 23.05 -28.19
N GLU A 4 -10.43 22.69 -27.08
CA GLU A 4 -9.95 23.05 -25.75
C GLU A 4 -8.48 22.63 -25.63
N ASN A 5 -7.63 23.61 -25.36
CA ASN A 5 -6.21 23.43 -25.15
C ASN A 5 -6.03 22.64 -23.85
N GLN A 6 -6.13 21.32 -23.92
CA GLN A 6 -6.00 20.46 -22.77
C GLN A 6 -4.56 20.59 -22.27
N GLN A 7 -4.40 21.30 -21.15
CA GLN A 7 -3.09 21.48 -20.53
C GLN A 7 -2.46 20.11 -20.28
N ALA A 8 -1.21 19.91 -20.67
CA ALA A 8 -0.50 18.65 -20.47
C ALA A 8 -0.45 18.30 -18.98
N LYS A 9 -0.88 17.10 -18.64
CA LYS A 9 -0.92 16.59 -17.24
C LYS A 9 0.15 15.52 -17.05
N THR A 10 0.79 15.55 -15.90
CA THR A 10 1.67 14.45 -15.46
C THR A 10 0.86 13.19 -15.16
N LEU A 11 1.53 12.04 -15.03
CA LEU A 11 0.86 10.82 -14.58
C LEU A 11 0.19 11.02 -13.21
N TYR A 12 0.88 11.70 -12.29
CA TYR A 12 0.32 12.05 -10.98
C TYR A 12 -0.98 12.85 -11.08
N ASP A 13 -1.01 13.88 -11.93
CA ASP A 13 -2.23 14.67 -12.12
C ASP A 13 -3.38 13.84 -12.66
N LYS A 14 -3.11 12.93 -13.61
CA LYS A 14 -4.13 12.04 -14.18
C LYS A 14 -4.69 11.09 -13.12
N LEU A 15 -3.82 10.40 -12.39
CA LEU A 15 -4.23 9.49 -11.32
C LEU A 15 -5.00 10.22 -10.22
N TRP A 16 -4.54 11.41 -9.84
CA TRP A 16 -5.24 12.23 -8.86
C TRP A 16 -6.65 12.58 -9.32
N ASP A 17 -6.79 13.08 -10.53
CA ASP A 17 -8.07 13.56 -11.06
C ASP A 17 -9.06 12.39 -11.25
N ASP A 18 -8.58 11.21 -11.67
CA ASP A 18 -9.40 10.01 -11.86
C ASP A 18 -9.94 9.44 -10.54
N HIS A 19 -9.25 9.69 -9.40
CA HIS A 19 -9.65 9.18 -8.09
C HIS A 19 -10.22 10.26 -7.17
N LEU A 20 -10.34 11.50 -7.65
CA LEU A 20 -10.88 12.61 -6.87
C LEU A 20 -12.38 12.44 -6.66
N VAL A 21 -12.78 12.17 -5.42
CA VAL A 21 -14.21 12.10 -5.03
C VAL A 21 -14.76 13.48 -4.73
N LYS A 22 -14.00 14.29 -3.97
CA LYS A 22 -14.42 15.63 -3.58
C LYS A 22 -13.24 16.53 -3.24
N GLN A 23 -13.22 17.72 -3.80
CA GLN A 23 -12.34 18.80 -3.38
C GLN A 23 -13.04 19.58 -2.25
N ARG A 24 -12.29 19.97 -1.22
CA ARG A 24 -12.77 20.79 -0.10
C ARG A 24 -12.25 22.22 -0.21
N ASP A 25 -12.92 23.16 0.46
CA ASP A 25 -12.59 24.60 0.44
C ASP A 25 -11.24 24.90 1.12
N ASP A 26 -10.79 24.03 2.04
CA ASP A 26 -9.51 24.15 2.73
C ASP A 26 -8.30 23.63 1.89
N GLY A 27 -8.56 23.28 0.64
CA GLY A 27 -7.56 22.73 -0.28
C GLY A 27 -7.27 21.24 -0.09
N SER A 28 -7.91 20.56 0.89
CA SER A 28 -7.85 19.11 0.99
C SER A 28 -8.82 18.44 0.00
N ALA A 29 -8.56 17.19 -0.31
CA ALA A 29 -9.37 16.39 -1.22
C ALA A 29 -9.64 15.02 -0.63
N LEU A 30 -10.77 14.44 -0.97
CA LEU A 30 -11.14 13.08 -0.68
C LEU A 30 -10.82 12.24 -1.91
N LEU A 31 -9.85 11.30 -1.79
CA LEU A 31 -9.43 10.41 -2.83
C LEU A 31 -10.01 9.02 -2.61
N TYR A 32 -10.58 8.41 -3.64
CA TYR A 32 -10.94 6.99 -3.62
C TYR A 32 -9.68 6.13 -3.62
N ILE A 33 -9.71 5.03 -2.86
CA ILE A 33 -8.59 4.10 -2.72
C ILE A 33 -8.99 2.75 -3.32
N ASP A 34 -8.26 2.29 -4.34
CA ASP A 34 -8.51 1.02 -5.00
C ASP A 34 -8.03 -0.17 -4.18
N ARG A 35 -6.88 -0.03 -3.53
CA ARG A 35 -6.23 -1.12 -2.81
C ARG A 35 -5.69 -0.70 -1.46
N HIS A 36 -5.95 -1.53 -0.44
CA HIS A 36 -5.36 -1.43 0.89
C HIS A 36 -4.64 -2.74 1.23
N LEU A 37 -3.36 -2.65 1.56
CA LEU A 37 -2.48 -3.82 1.76
C LEU A 37 -2.26 -4.19 3.23
N GLN A 38 -3.13 -3.77 4.13
CA GLN A 38 -3.05 -4.07 5.56
C GLN A 38 -4.42 -4.00 6.21
N LEU A 39 -4.58 -4.66 7.35
CA LEU A 39 -5.83 -4.65 8.11
C LEU A 39 -5.58 -4.17 9.55
N ALA A 40 -6.43 -3.24 10.01
CA ALA A 40 -6.57 -2.88 11.42
C ALA A 40 -7.91 -3.42 11.96
N GLY A 41 -8.15 -3.30 13.26
CA GLY A 41 -9.30 -3.89 13.97
C GLY A 41 -10.70 -3.36 13.57
N ARG A 42 -10.90 -2.98 12.32
CA ARG A 42 -12.17 -2.48 11.80
C ARG A 42 -12.59 -3.22 10.53
N LYS A 43 -13.89 -3.51 10.42
CA LYS A 43 -14.45 -4.15 9.22
C LYS A 43 -14.29 -3.23 8.00
N PRO A 44 -13.67 -3.72 6.90
CA PRO A 44 -13.57 -2.96 5.67
C PRO A 44 -14.94 -2.74 5.02
N TRP A 45 -15.15 -1.56 4.48
CA TRP A 45 -16.33 -1.25 3.68
C TRP A 45 -16.36 -2.07 2.38
N ARG A 46 -15.21 -2.26 1.73
CA ARG A 46 -15.07 -3.06 0.50
C ARG A 46 -14.03 -4.16 0.71
N LEU A 47 -14.47 -5.38 0.99
CA LEU A 47 -13.59 -6.52 1.27
C LEU A 47 -12.61 -6.81 0.13
N SER A 48 -13.07 -6.79 -1.12
CA SER A 48 -12.25 -7.10 -2.31
C SER A 48 -11.12 -6.10 -2.57
N ALA A 49 -11.16 -4.92 -1.94
CA ALA A 49 -10.09 -3.93 -2.02
C ALA A 49 -8.97 -4.18 -1.01
N ASN A 50 -9.18 -5.09 -0.05
CA ASN A 50 -8.28 -5.32 1.07
C ASN A 50 -7.61 -6.69 0.94
N VAL A 51 -6.29 -6.72 1.13
CA VAL A 51 -5.48 -7.92 1.25
C VAL A 51 -4.49 -7.70 2.37
N ALA A 52 -4.24 -8.71 3.18
CA ALA A 52 -3.32 -8.64 4.31
C ALA A 52 -2.18 -9.66 4.17
N THR A 53 -1.00 -9.29 4.63
CA THR A 53 0.14 -10.19 4.83
C THR A 53 0.96 -9.67 5.99
N PRO A 54 1.44 -10.54 6.92
CA PRO A 54 2.41 -10.14 7.90
C PRO A 54 3.77 -10.04 7.23
N ASP A 55 4.31 -8.83 7.09
CA ASP A 55 5.61 -8.57 6.47
C ASP A 55 6.66 -8.06 7.45
N HIS A 56 6.23 -7.57 8.60
CA HIS A 56 7.06 -7.21 9.73
C HIS A 56 6.82 -8.16 10.90
N ASN A 57 7.80 -8.21 11.84
CA ASN A 57 7.68 -8.99 13.07
C ASN A 57 7.52 -10.51 12.86
N VAL A 58 8.01 -11.02 11.74
CA VAL A 58 7.98 -12.45 11.40
C VAL A 58 9.40 -13.04 11.44
N PRO A 59 9.56 -14.33 11.84
CA PRO A 59 10.87 -14.96 11.84
C PRO A 59 11.49 -15.04 10.45
N THR A 60 12.79 -14.78 10.37
CA THR A 60 13.58 -14.92 9.13
C THR A 60 14.32 -16.26 9.06
N SER A 61 14.45 -16.96 10.20
CA SER A 61 15.06 -18.30 10.25
C SER A 61 14.08 -19.37 9.78
N THR A 62 14.61 -20.41 9.11
CA THR A 62 13.81 -21.55 8.66
C THR A 62 13.06 -22.23 9.81
N ARG A 63 13.74 -22.39 10.97
CA ARG A 63 13.13 -22.97 12.15
C ARG A 63 11.95 -22.14 12.67
N GLY A 64 12.17 -20.85 12.90
CA GLY A 64 11.11 -19.97 13.40
C GLY A 64 9.91 -19.91 12.47
N ARG A 65 10.14 -19.93 11.15
CA ARG A 65 9.05 -19.96 10.16
C ARG A 65 8.24 -21.27 10.18
N SER A 66 8.89 -22.41 10.40
CA SER A 66 8.20 -23.71 10.46
C SER A 66 7.27 -23.83 11.67
N GLU A 67 7.49 -23.06 12.72
CA GLU A 67 6.66 -23.01 13.92
C GLU A 67 5.50 -22.00 13.79
N GLY A 68 5.43 -21.24 12.67
CA GLY A 68 4.41 -20.22 12.41
C GLY A 68 4.43 -19.10 13.44
N ILE A 69 3.28 -18.65 13.91
CA ILE A 69 3.17 -17.56 14.92
C ILE A 69 3.86 -17.96 16.25
N ALA A 70 3.86 -19.25 16.60
CA ALA A 70 4.53 -19.73 17.81
C ALA A 70 6.06 -19.58 17.76
N GLY A 71 6.64 -19.52 16.55
CA GLY A 71 8.06 -19.29 16.34
C GLY A 71 8.50 -17.82 16.49
N ILE A 72 7.57 -16.90 16.78
CA ILE A 72 7.89 -15.49 17.05
C ILE A 72 8.25 -15.36 18.52
N GLU A 73 9.54 -15.14 18.80
CA GLU A 73 10.07 -15.10 20.19
C GLU A 73 9.62 -13.84 20.96
N ASP A 74 9.56 -12.68 20.29
CA ASP A 74 9.12 -11.44 20.92
C ASP A 74 7.60 -11.42 21.09
N ASP A 75 7.15 -11.27 22.34
CA ASP A 75 5.73 -11.30 22.70
C ASP A 75 4.92 -10.21 22.00
N THR A 76 5.48 -9.00 21.87
CA THR A 76 4.79 -7.87 21.22
C THR A 76 4.58 -8.15 19.73
N SER A 77 5.61 -8.63 19.07
CA SER A 77 5.57 -9.03 17.66
C SER A 77 4.57 -10.17 17.45
N ARG A 78 4.57 -11.17 18.32
CA ARG A 78 3.64 -12.29 18.26
C ARG A 78 2.18 -11.84 18.41
N ILE A 79 1.90 -10.96 19.36
CA ILE A 79 0.55 -10.39 19.55
C ILE A 79 0.11 -9.62 18.32
N GLN A 80 0.98 -8.84 17.69
CA GLN A 80 0.64 -8.09 16.49
C GLN A 80 0.27 -9.00 15.32
N VAL A 81 1.06 -10.04 15.05
CA VAL A 81 0.77 -11.00 13.97
C VAL A 81 -0.50 -11.80 14.26
N GLN A 82 -0.69 -12.24 15.53
CA GLN A 82 -1.91 -12.93 15.93
C GLN A 82 -3.15 -12.03 15.77
N THR A 83 -3.04 -10.75 16.16
CA THR A 83 -4.14 -9.80 16.01
C THR A 83 -4.50 -9.58 14.53
N LEU A 84 -3.51 -9.53 13.63
CA LEU A 84 -3.76 -9.46 12.20
C LEU A 84 -4.56 -10.67 11.71
N ASP A 85 -4.14 -11.87 12.12
CA ASP A 85 -4.80 -13.14 11.79
C ASP A 85 -6.26 -13.16 12.27
N ASP A 86 -6.49 -12.78 13.53
CA ASP A 86 -7.81 -12.78 14.13
C ASP A 86 -8.74 -11.76 13.45
N ASN A 87 -8.22 -10.59 13.09
CA ASN A 87 -8.96 -9.58 12.35
C ASN A 87 -9.30 -10.06 10.93
N CYS A 88 -8.36 -10.68 10.21
CA CYS A 88 -8.61 -11.23 8.88
C CYS A 88 -9.71 -12.29 8.90
N LYS A 89 -9.68 -13.20 9.86
CA LYS A 89 -10.71 -14.22 10.08
C LYS A 89 -12.07 -13.59 10.44
N THR A 90 -12.06 -12.65 11.39
CA THR A 90 -13.28 -11.98 11.87
C THR A 90 -14.00 -11.22 10.75
N PHE A 91 -13.25 -10.55 9.89
CA PHE A 91 -13.81 -9.71 8.83
C PHE A 91 -13.82 -10.38 7.45
N ASN A 92 -13.36 -11.63 7.36
CA ASN A 92 -13.27 -12.41 6.10
C ASN A 92 -12.44 -11.68 5.02
N VAL A 93 -11.29 -11.14 5.43
CA VAL A 93 -10.33 -10.49 4.52
C VAL A 93 -9.34 -11.53 4.01
N VAL A 94 -9.02 -11.46 2.72
CA VAL A 94 -7.99 -12.32 2.12
C VAL A 94 -6.65 -12.04 2.78
N GLN A 95 -6.01 -13.09 3.29
CA GLN A 95 -4.71 -13.00 3.93
C GLN A 95 -3.74 -14.03 3.33
N PHE A 96 -2.52 -13.63 3.14
CA PHE A 96 -1.37 -14.52 2.99
C PHE A 96 -0.68 -14.60 4.34
N ASP A 97 -1.09 -15.56 5.17
CA ASP A 97 -0.61 -15.71 6.54
C ASP A 97 0.85 -16.13 6.60
N ILE A 98 1.42 -16.25 7.81
CA ILE A 98 2.84 -16.58 8.02
C ILE A 98 3.26 -17.93 7.40
N ASN A 99 2.32 -18.85 7.17
CA ASN A 99 2.54 -20.16 6.58
C ASN A 99 2.22 -20.21 5.08
N ASP A 100 1.58 -19.17 4.53
CA ASP A 100 1.26 -19.10 3.10
C ASP A 100 2.55 -18.94 2.28
N VAL A 101 2.68 -19.72 1.20
CA VAL A 101 3.86 -19.64 0.31
C VAL A 101 4.03 -18.29 -0.36
N ARG A 102 2.96 -17.48 -0.43
CA ARG A 102 2.93 -16.13 -0.98
C ARG A 102 3.23 -15.05 0.06
N GLN A 103 3.37 -15.43 1.34
CA GLN A 103 3.68 -14.47 2.41
C GLN A 103 5.02 -13.78 2.13
N GLY A 104 5.05 -12.48 2.27
CA GLY A 104 6.25 -11.67 2.06
C GLY A 104 5.98 -10.18 2.27
N ILE A 105 6.95 -9.37 1.87
CA ILE A 105 6.85 -7.91 1.93
C ILE A 105 5.67 -7.45 1.06
N ALA A 106 4.75 -6.69 1.64
CA ALA A 106 3.52 -6.24 0.96
C ALA A 106 3.79 -5.55 -0.39
N HIS A 107 4.89 -4.80 -0.46
CA HIS A 107 5.30 -4.07 -1.68
C HIS A 107 5.93 -4.96 -2.77
N VAL A 108 6.25 -6.21 -2.45
CA VAL A 108 6.68 -7.25 -3.40
C VAL A 108 5.49 -8.13 -3.77
N VAL A 109 4.79 -8.62 -2.77
CA VAL A 109 3.61 -9.50 -2.93
C VAL A 109 2.50 -8.81 -3.75
N GLY A 110 2.27 -7.52 -3.49
CA GLY A 110 1.25 -6.74 -4.19
C GLY A 110 1.39 -6.82 -5.72
N PRO A 111 2.51 -6.41 -6.29
CA PRO A 111 2.77 -6.53 -7.74
C PRO A 111 2.82 -7.97 -8.23
N GLU A 112 3.52 -8.88 -7.53
CA GLU A 112 3.69 -10.28 -7.96
C GLU A 112 2.38 -11.05 -8.04
N GLN A 113 1.44 -10.75 -7.15
CA GLN A 113 0.12 -11.38 -7.13
C GLN A 113 -0.92 -10.60 -7.98
N GLY A 114 -0.52 -9.56 -8.69
CA GLY A 114 -1.44 -8.73 -9.46
C GLY A 114 -2.44 -7.94 -8.61
N LEU A 115 -2.13 -7.71 -7.34
CA LEU A 115 -2.99 -6.98 -6.42
C LEU A 115 -2.88 -5.47 -6.60
N THR A 116 -1.74 -5.00 -7.10
CA THR A 116 -1.47 -3.59 -7.40
C THR A 116 -1.08 -3.47 -8.86
N LEU A 117 -1.82 -2.65 -9.60
CA LEU A 117 -1.71 -2.49 -11.05
C LEU A 117 -1.52 -1.01 -11.41
N PRO A 118 -0.91 -0.71 -12.57
CA PRO A 118 -0.83 0.66 -13.06
C PRO A 118 -2.20 1.34 -13.07
N GLY A 119 -2.24 2.59 -12.67
CA GLY A 119 -3.47 3.37 -12.60
C GLY A 119 -4.20 3.33 -11.26
N MET A 120 -3.84 2.42 -10.34
CA MET A 120 -4.49 2.29 -9.04
C MET A 120 -3.99 3.30 -8.01
N THR A 121 -4.86 3.64 -7.07
CA THR A 121 -4.50 4.23 -5.78
C THR A 121 -4.27 3.11 -4.75
N VAL A 122 -3.15 3.17 -4.04
CA VAL A 122 -2.73 2.13 -3.08
C VAL A 122 -2.39 2.77 -1.74
N VAL A 123 -2.87 2.19 -0.65
CA VAL A 123 -2.46 2.57 0.70
C VAL A 123 -2.00 1.37 1.51
N CYS A 124 -1.09 1.61 2.43
CA CYS A 124 -0.60 0.65 3.41
C CYS A 124 -0.13 1.40 4.65
N GLY A 125 -0.15 0.74 5.80
CA GLY A 125 0.44 1.26 7.04
C GLY A 125 1.97 1.25 7.07
N ASP A 126 2.63 0.96 5.96
CA ASP A 126 4.07 0.89 5.82
C ASP A 126 4.64 2.16 5.14
N SER A 127 5.80 2.61 5.62
CA SER A 127 6.49 3.81 5.14
C SER A 127 7.00 3.70 3.69
N HIS A 128 7.20 2.48 3.16
CA HIS A 128 7.72 2.24 1.81
C HIS A 128 6.63 2.10 0.74
N THR A 129 5.38 2.37 1.05
CA THR A 129 4.24 2.21 0.14
C THR A 129 4.40 3.00 -1.16
N ALA A 130 5.03 4.17 -1.11
CA ALA A 130 5.30 4.99 -2.29
C ALA A 130 6.11 4.27 -3.40
N THR A 131 6.80 3.15 -3.07
CA THR A 131 7.51 2.29 -4.02
C THR A 131 6.61 1.79 -5.16
N HIS A 132 5.30 1.61 -4.90
CA HIS A 132 4.33 1.22 -5.94
C HIS A 132 4.19 2.26 -7.07
N GLY A 133 4.71 3.49 -6.87
CA GLY A 133 4.83 4.48 -7.94
C GLY A 133 5.67 4.00 -9.12
N ALA A 134 6.66 3.10 -8.89
CA ALA A 134 7.44 2.47 -9.95
C ALA A 134 6.59 1.60 -10.88
N PHE A 135 5.43 1.14 -10.42
CA PHE A 135 4.45 0.38 -11.20
C PHE A 135 3.31 1.24 -11.74
N GLY A 136 3.43 2.57 -11.66
CA GLY A 136 2.41 3.50 -12.14
C GLY A 136 1.20 3.61 -11.22
N CYS A 137 1.35 3.34 -9.92
CA CYS A 137 0.32 3.59 -8.92
C CYS A 137 0.47 4.96 -8.28
N LEU A 138 -0.62 5.53 -7.78
CA LEU A 138 -0.57 6.62 -6.79
C LEU A 138 -0.67 5.98 -5.40
N ALA A 139 0.46 5.93 -4.68
CA ALA A 139 0.57 5.13 -3.47
C ALA A 139 1.03 5.95 -2.27
N HIS A 140 0.38 5.74 -1.12
CA HIS A 140 0.63 6.47 0.12
C HIS A 140 0.84 5.52 1.30
N GLY A 141 1.95 5.70 2.04
CA GLY A 141 2.08 5.22 3.40
C GLY A 141 1.22 6.07 4.32
N ILE A 142 0.37 5.43 5.12
CA ILE A 142 -0.60 6.11 5.98
C ILE A 142 -0.50 5.65 7.43
N GLY A 143 -0.85 6.56 8.35
CA GLY A 143 -0.85 6.27 9.78
C GLY A 143 -2.07 5.44 10.21
N THR A 144 -2.02 4.90 11.43
CA THR A 144 -3.06 4.00 11.97
C THR A 144 -4.47 4.60 11.91
N SER A 145 -4.62 5.89 12.23
CA SER A 145 -5.92 6.58 12.17
C SER A 145 -6.45 6.70 10.74
N GLU A 146 -5.56 6.91 9.78
CA GLU A 146 -5.93 6.97 8.35
C GLU A 146 -6.27 5.58 7.83
N VAL A 147 -5.56 4.53 8.28
CA VAL A 147 -5.91 3.12 7.99
C VAL A 147 -7.34 2.85 8.39
N GLU A 148 -7.73 3.21 9.63
CA GLU A 148 -9.10 3.05 10.12
C GLU A 148 -10.11 3.81 9.24
N HIS A 149 -9.80 5.04 8.88
CA HIS A 149 -10.65 5.87 8.02
C HIS A 149 -10.83 5.25 6.64
N VAL A 150 -9.75 4.80 6.00
CA VAL A 150 -9.81 4.15 4.67
C VAL A 150 -10.59 2.84 4.73
N LEU A 151 -10.39 2.02 5.75
CA LEU A 151 -11.18 0.79 5.93
C LEU A 151 -12.69 1.09 6.02
N ALA A 152 -13.05 2.18 6.71
CA ALA A 152 -14.45 2.55 6.90
C ALA A 152 -15.10 3.17 5.65
N THR A 153 -14.34 3.91 4.84
CA THR A 153 -14.89 4.80 3.81
C THR A 153 -14.39 4.52 2.40
N GLN A 154 -13.35 3.72 2.26
CA GLN A 154 -12.58 3.49 1.03
C GLN A 154 -11.97 4.80 0.47
N CYS A 155 -11.81 5.81 1.28
CA CYS A 155 -11.28 7.10 0.88
C CYS A 155 -10.19 7.59 1.82
N LEU A 156 -9.25 8.35 1.27
CA LEU A 156 -8.18 9.02 1.99
C LEU A 156 -8.32 10.54 1.83
N VAL A 157 -8.12 11.28 2.92
CA VAL A 157 -8.08 12.75 2.89
C VAL A 157 -6.63 13.19 2.67
N GLN A 158 -6.36 13.86 1.55
CA GLN A 158 -5.03 14.34 1.19
C GLN A 158 -5.06 15.74 0.58
N LYS A 159 -3.94 16.46 0.65
CA LYS A 159 -3.72 17.66 -0.15
C LYS A 159 -2.91 17.32 -1.38
N LYS A 160 -3.33 17.84 -2.54
CA LYS A 160 -2.59 17.61 -3.79
C LYS A 160 -1.18 18.18 -3.66
N MET A 161 -0.18 17.30 -3.84
CA MET A 161 1.23 17.66 -3.80
C MET A 161 1.65 18.33 -5.12
N LYS A 162 2.71 19.12 -5.05
CA LYS A 162 3.32 19.70 -6.26
C LYS A 162 4.13 18.62 -6.97
N ASN A 163 4.10 18.64 -8.30
CA ASN A 163 4.98 17.82 -9.12
C ASN A 163 6.44 18.21 -8.88
N MET A 164 7.31 17.19 -8.76
CA MET A 164 8.76 17.35 -8.65
C MET A 164 9.44 16.46 -9.68
N LEU A 165 10.34 17.03 -10.45
CA LEU A 165 11.19 16.27 -11.36
C LEU A 165 12.48 15.86 -10.63
N VAL A 166 12.72 14.56 -10.54
CA VAL A 166 14.02 13.98 -10.16
C VAL A 166 14.64 13.42 -11.43
N ARG A 167 15.78 13.97 -11.85
CA ARG A 167 16.50 13.54 -13.03
C ARG A 167 17.84 12.94 -12.62
N VAL A 168 18.10 11.72 -13.06
CA VAL A 168 19.37 11.02 -12.85
C VAL A 168 20.05 10.85 -14.20
N ASP A 169 21.21 11.48 -14.38
CA ASP A 169 22.00 11.43 -15.62
C ASP A 169 23.25 10.59 -15.39
N GLY A 170 23.67 9.86 -16.43
CA GLY A 170 24.90 9.08 -16.42
C GLY A 170 24.65 7.58 -16.62
N VAL A 171 25.70 6.81 -16.43
CA VAL A 171 25.69 5.35 -16.55
C VAL A 171 26.11 4.74 -15.22
N LEU A 172 25.38 3.75 -14.76
CA LEU A 172 25.72 3.05 -13.53
C LEU A 172 27.07 2.32 -13.68
N GLY A 173 27.94 2.46 -12.71
CA GLY A 173 29.20 1.70 -12.65
C GLY A 173 28.95 0.19 -12.48
N GLN A 174 29.99 -0.60 -12.77
CA GLN A 174 29.90 -2.05 -12.60
C GLN A 174 29.58 -2.42 -11.14
N GLY A 175 28.56 -3.26 -10.94
CA GLY A 175 28.14 -3.70 -9.61
C GLY A 175 27.18 -2.75 -8.89
N VAL A 176 26.87 -1.57 -9.45
CA VAL A 176 25.86 -0.65 -8.91
C VAL A 176 24.49 -1.10 -9.37
N THR A 177 23.58 -1.31 -8.41
CA THR A 177 22.19 -1.70 -8.69
C THR A 177 21.25 -0.49 -8.57
N PRO A 178 20.03 -0.54 -9.15
CA PRO A 178 19.04 0.54 -9.02
C PRO A 178 18.75 0.95 -7.57
N LYS A 179 18.92 0.03 -6.62
CA LYS A 179 18.73 0.33 -5.19
C LYS A 179 19.80 1.25 -4.62
N ALA A 180 20.97 1.34 -5.25
CA ALA A 180 22.09 2.18 -4.79
C ALA A 180 22.03 3.61 -5.35
N VAL A 181 21.06 3.91 -6.21
CA VAL A 181 20.75 5.22 -6.78
C VAL A 181 19.51 5.79 -6.13
#